data_1abf7d51412a9311f51dfef97b2cd462
#
_entry.id   1abf7d51412a9311f51dfef97b2cd462
#
_cell.length_a   1.000
_cell.length_b   1.000
_cell.length_c   1.000
_cell.angle_alpha   90.00
_cell.angle_beta   90.00
_cell.angle_gamma   90.00
#
_symmetry.space_group_name_H-M   'P 1'
#
loop_
_entity.id
_entity.type
_entity.pdbx_description
1 polymer ?
#
loop_
_entity_poly.entity_id
_entity_poly.type
_entity_poly.pdbx_seq_one_letter_code
_entity_poly.pdbx_strand_id
1 'polypeptide(L)'
;MTSLLKLPVRSLLLLLLIAGGTAWAQSATQIEVFKSPYCGCCEKWVEHMEKSGFKVSAHNVNDVPAARKNLGMPDRFGSCHTAKIGGYVVEGHVPAADVQRLLKEKPKAIGLAAPGMPQGSPGMETATPVPYETLLIQADGSARLFAKH
;
A
#
# COMPACT_ATOMS: atom_id res chain seq x y z
N MET A 1 22.62 -77.02 30.75
CA MET A 1 22.67 -75.72 31.46
C MET A 1 22.94 -74.65 30.39
N THR A 2 21.90 -74.17 29.77
CA THR A 2 22.00 -73.17 28.71
C THR A 2 21.06 -72.02 29.04
N SER A 3 21.67 -70.88 29.43
CA SER A 3 20.99 -69.66 29.82
C SER A 3 20.59 -68.86 28.54
N LEU A 4 19.31 -68.71 28.31
CA LEU A 4 18.76 -67.89 27.23
C LEU A 4 18.70 -66.43 27.64
N LEU A 5 19.55 -65.60 27.04
CA LEU A 5 19.58 -64.15 27.21
C LEU A 5 18.41 -63.50 26.42
N LYS A 6 17.42 -62.96 27.14
CA LYS A 6 16.33 -62.19 26.55
C LYS A 6 16.78 -60.74 26.29
N LEU A 7 16.90 -60.34 25.00
CA LEU A 7 17.06 -58.96 24.65
C LEU A 7 15.70 -58.23 24.68
N PRO A 8 15.60 -57.05 25.29
CA PRO A 8 14.39 -56.23 25.19
C PRO A 8 14.35 -55.45 23.85
N VAL A 9 13.29 -55.67 23.10
CA VAL A 9 12.95 -54.88 21.91
C VAL A 9 12.59 -53.47 22.38
N ARG A 10 13.53 -52.53 22.20
CA ARG A 10 13.24 -51.10 22.36
C ARG A 10 12.50 -50.61 21.14
N SER A 11 11.17 -50.42 21.33
CA SER A 11 10.32 -49.70 20.37
C SER A 11 10.79 -48.26 20.22
N LEU A 12 11.39 -47.95 19.07
CA LEU A 12 11.77 -46.61 18.68
C LEU A 12 10.51 -45.91 18.14
N LEU A 13 9.78 -45.21 19.03
CA LEU A 13 8.70 -44.29 18.61
C LEU A 13 9.36 -43.08 17.92
N LEU A 14 9.33 -43.07 16.59
CA LEU A 14 9.63 -41.88 15.79
C LEU A 14 8.48 -40.88 15.94
N LEU A 15 8.62 -39.89 16.82
CA LEU A 15 7.78 -38.70 16.85
C LEU A 15 8.10 -37.83 15.63
N LEU A 16 7.28 -37.95 14.56
CA LEU A 16 7.22 -36.95 13.50
C LEU A 16 6.64 -35.66 14.07
N LEU A 17 7.49 -34.70 14.39
CA LEU A 17 7.12 -33.31 14.61
C LEU A 17 6.72 -32.70 13.27
N ILE A 18 5.43 -32.71 12.95
CA ILE A 18 4.86 -31.92 11.86
C ILE A 18 4.90 -30.47 12.31
N ALA A 19 5.97 -29.76 11.97
CA ALA A 19 6.04 -28.31 12.10
C ALA A 19 5.01 -27.70 11.14
N GLY A 20 3.77 -27.58 11.58
CA GLY A 20 2.72 -26.84 10.89
C GLY A 20 3.09 -25.37 10.86
N GLY A 21 3.78 -24.93 9.80
CA GLY A 21 3.97 -23.52 9.52
C GLY A 21 2.60 -22.88 9.33
N THR A 22 2.13 -22.11 10.31
CA THR A 22 0.97 -21.22 10.13
C THR A 22 1.37 -20.15 9.13
N ALA A 23 1.00 -20.35 7.87
CA ALA A 23 1.06 -19.29 6.86
C ALA A 23 0.10 -18.19 7.33
N TRP A 24 0.66 -17.13 7.88
CA TRP A 24 -0.10 -15.92 8.19
C TRP A 24 -0.51 -15.34 6.84
N ALA A 25 -1.76 -15.57 6.44
CA ALA A 25 -2.34 -14.89 5.30
C ALA A 25 -2.32 -13.38 5.63
N GLN A 26 -1.37 -12.65 5.05
CA GLN A 26 -1.33 -11.21 5.12
C GLN A 26 -2.57 -10.71 4.39
N SER A 27 -3.59 -10.25 5.13
CA SER A 27 -4.75 -9.64 4.51
C SER A 27 -4.29 -8.42 3.72
N ALA A 28 -4.67 -8.36 2.43
CA ALA A 28 -4.31 -7.24 1.57
C ALA A 28 -4.79 -5.94 2.22
N THR A 29 -3.89 -4.95 2.32
CA THR A 29 -4.23 -3.66 2.93
C THR A 29 -5.28 -2.95 2.08
N GLN A 30 -6.37 -2.55 2.72
CA GLN A 30 -7.51 -1.89 2.07
C GLN A 30 -7.19 -0.42 1.78
N ILE A 31 -7.47 0.02 0.55
CA ILE A 31 -7.45 1.42 0.11
C ILE A 31 -8.87 1.86 -0.23
N GLU A 32 -9.29 3.02 0.24
CA GLU A 32 -10.50 3.71 -0.19
C GLU A 32 -10.10 4.89 -1.06
N VAL A 33 -10.51 4.91 -2.33
CA VAL A 33 -10.17 5.95 -3.31
C VAL A 33 -11.41 6.77 -3.64
N PHE A 34 -11.29 8.10 -3.59
CA PHE A 34 -12.33 9.06 -3.96
C PHE A 34 -11.90 9.77 -5.24
N LYS A 35 -12.61 9.57 -6.33
CA LYS A 35 -12.27 10.06 -7.66
C LYS A 35 -13.49 10.49 -8.47
N SER A 36 -13.28 11.29 -9.51
CA SER A 36 -14.33 11.56 -10.48
C SER A 36 -14.68 10.30 -11.29
N PRO A 37 -15.96 10.04 -11.61
CA PRO A 37 -16.35 8.92 -12.48
C PRO A 37 -15.76 9.01 -13.90
N TYR A 38 -15.30 10.19 -14.31
CA TYR A 38 -14.74 10.44 -15.64
C TYR A 38 -13.21 10.44 -15.68
N CYS A 39 -12.54 10.11 -14.57
CA CYS A 39 -11.09 10.15 -14.45
C CYS A 39 -10.43 8.85 -14.90
N GLY A 40 -10.09 8.73 -16.18
CA GLY A 40 -9.46 7.53 -16.73
C GLY A 40 -8.06 7.25 -16.18
N CYS A 41 -7.26 8.28 -15.87
CA CYS A 41 -5.95 8.08 -15.24
C CYS A 41 -6.08 7.60 -13.79
N CYS A 42 -7.16 7.97 -13.08
CA CYS A 42 -7.43 7.48 -11.74
C CYS A 42 -7.75 5.97 -11.76
N GLU A 43 -8.50 5.48 -12.76
CA GLU A 43 -8.73 4.03 -12.92
C GLU A 43 -7.42 3.26 -13.12
N LYS A 44 -6.52 3.77 -13.96
CA LYS A 44 -5.21 3.16 -14.17
C LYS A 44 -4.36 3.16 -12.88
N TRP A 45 -4.47 4.20 -12.06
CA TRP A 45 -3.81 4.21 -10.75
C TRP A 45 -4.41 3.16 -9.82
N VAL A 46 -5.73 2.99 -9.80
CA VAL A 46 -6.41 1.91 -9.05
C VAL A 46 -5.86 0.55 -9.48
N GLU A 47 -5.81 0.28 -10.80
CA GLU A 47 -5.23 -0.96 -11.33
C GLU A 47 -3.76 -1.16 -10.91
N HIS A 48 -2.96 -0.08 -10.90
CA HIS A 48 -1.57 -0.13 -10.43
C HIS A 48 -1.48 -0.57 -8.96
N MET A 49 -2.36 -0.04 -8.10
CA MET A 49 -2.40 -0.41 -6.69
C MET A 49 -2.86 -1.86 -6.51
N GLU A 50 -3.87 -2.32 -7.24
CA GLU A 50 -4.36 -3.71 -7.20
C GLU A 50 -3.28 -4.69 -7.67
N LYS A 51 -2.58 -4.41 -8.78
CA LYS A 51 -1.44 -5.20 -9.27
C LYS A 51 -0.29 -5.26 -8.27
N SER A 52 -0.21 -4.28 -7.38
CA SER A 52 0.81 -4.20 -6.31
C SER A 52 0.36 -4.87 -5.00
N GLY A 53 -0.78 -5.56 -4.99
CA GLY A 53 -1.26 -6.36 -3.87
C GLY A 53 -2.16 -5.63 -2.88
N PHE A 54 -2.61 -4.42 -3.20
CA PHE A 54 -3.62 -3.72 -2.40
C PHE A 54 -5.02 -4.16 -2.77
N LYS A 55 -5.94 -4.11 -1.81
CA LYS A 55 -7.37 -4.24 -2.06
C LYS A 55 -7.97 -2.84 -2.17
N VAL A 56 -8.55 -2.48 -3.32
CA VAL A 56 -9.04 -1.14 -3.57
C VAL A 56 -10.56 -1.09 -3.60
N SER A 57 -11.14 -0.09 -2.91
CA SER A 57 -12.54 0.31 -3.03
C SER A 57 -12.60 1.71 -3.62
N ALA A 58 -13.04 1.84 -4.86
CA ALA A 58 -13.16 3.11 -5.54
C ALA A 58 -14.58 3.70 -5.38
N HIS A 59 -14.65 4.96 -4.94
CA HIS A 59 -15.86 5.73 -4.75
C HIS A 59 -15.88 6.89 -5.75
N ASN A 60 -16.88 6.89 -6.62
CA ASN A 60 -17.10 8.01 -7.52
C ASN A 60 -17.74 9.18 -6.76
N VAL A 61 -17.10 10.35 -6.81
CA VAL A 61 -17.55 11.57 -6.17
C VAL A 61 -17.60 12.72 -7.17
N ASN A 62 -18.51 13.66 -6.96
CA ASN A 62 -18.62 14.85 -7.82
C ASN A 62 -17.64 15.96 -7.42
N ASP A 63 -17.16 15.93 -6.18
CA ASP A 63 -16.28 16.96 -5.61
C ASP A 63 -15.07 16.29 -4.91
N VAL A 64 -14.00 16.04 -5.67
CA VAL A 64 -12.76 15.47 -5.17
C VAL A 64 -12.03 16.44 -4.20
N PRO A 65 -12.00 17.76 -4.44
CA PRO A 65 -11.50 18.73 -3.46
C PRO A 65 -12.18 18.65 -2.09
N ALA A 66 -13.50 18.50 -2.05
CA ALA A 66 -14.22 18.32 -0.79
C ALA A 66 -13.84 17.01 -0.10
N ALA A 67 -13.71 15.91 -0.83
CA ALA A 67 -13.24 14.63 -0.28
C ALA A 67 -11.81 14.75 0.30
N ARG A 68 -10.89 15.40 -0.41
CA ARG A 68 -9.52 15.69 0.03
C ARG A 68 -9.51 16.47 1.34
N LYS A 69 -10.26 17.56 1.40
CA LYS A 69 -10.39 18.40 2.59
C LYS A 69 -10.93 17.62 3.79
N ASN A 70 -11.95 16.78 3.57
CA ASN A 70 -12.52 15.93 4.63
C ASN A 70 -11.52 14.91 5.18
N LEU A 71 -10.57 14.45 4.35
CA LEU A 71 -9.47 13.57 4.76
C LEU A 71 -8.31 14.32 5.41
N GLY A 72 -8.31 15.67 5.40
CA GLY A 72 -7.29 16.51 6.03
C GLY A 72 -6.05 16.77 5.16
N MET A 73 -6.09 16.45 3.87
CA MET A 73 -4.99 16.78 2.94
C MET A 73 -5.12 18.25 2.49
N PRO A 74 -4.07 19.09 2.65
CA PRO A 74 -4.13 20.48 2.21
C PRO A 74 -4.29 20.63 0.69
N ASP A 75 -5.16 21.53 0.25
CA ASP A 75 -5.53 21.70 -1.17
C ASP A 75 -4.35 22.02 -2.09
N ARG A 76 -3.28 22.66 -1.58
CA ARG A 76 -2.08 22.94 -2.37
C ARG A 76 -1.34 21.72 -2.87
N PHE A 77 -1.61 20.52 -2.32
CA PHE A 77 -1.06 19.25 -2.78
C PHE A 77 -2.02 18.48 -3.67
N GLY A 78 -3.12 19.10 -4.05
CA GLY A 78 -4.21 18.47 -4.77
C GLY A 78 -3.86 17.86 -6.11
N SER A 79 -4.51 16.74 -6.42
CA SER A 79 -4.46 16.02 -7.67
C SER A 79 -5.88 15.61 -8.10
N CYS A 80 -6.02 14.65 -9.02
CA CYS A 80 -7.30 14.21 -9.58
C CYS A 80 -8.05 13.18 -8.72
N HIS A 81 -7.42 12.62 -7.70
CA HIS A 81 -8.05 11.72 -6.71
C HIS A 81 -7.34 11.82 -5.36
N THR A 82 -8.06 11.43 -4.33
CA THR A 82 -7.53 11.28 -2.98
C THR A 82 -7.89 9.91 -2.44
N ALA A 83 -7.05 9.33 -1.60
CA ALA A 83 -7.27 8.01 -1.04
C ALA A 83 -6.93 7.94 0.45
N LYS A 84 -7.51 6.97 1.15
CA LYS A 84 -7.24 6.67 2.54
C LYS A 84 -6.72 5.26 2.67
N ILE A 85 -5.63 5.07 3.41
CA ILE A 85 -5.00 3.77 3.67
C ILE A 85 -4.27 3.75 5.00
N GLY A 86 -4.56 2.78 5.86
CA GLY A 86 -3.80 2.56 7.10
C GLY A 86 -3.70 3.78 8.02
N GLY A 87 -4.69 4.69 7.98
CA GLY A 87 -4.69 5.95 8.74
C GLY A 87 -4.00 7.11 8.03
N TYR A 88 -3.43 6.91 6.84
CA TYR A 88 -2.82 7.94 6.00
C TYR A 88 -3.72 8.37 4.85
N VAL A 89 -3.45 9.55 4.33
CA VAL A 89 -4.02 10.05 3.07
C VAL A 89 -2.97 9.93 1.96
N VAL A 90 -3.38 9.46 0.80
CA VAL A 90 -2.55 9.41 -0.40
C VAL A 90 -3.22 10.24 -1.48
N GLU A 91 -2.54 11.28 -1.93
CA GLU A 91 -3.06 12.24 -2.90
C GLU A 91 -2.41 12.06 -4.25
N GLY A 92 -3.21 11.79 -5.26
CA GLY A 92 -2.76 11.67 -6.65
C GLY A 92 -1.93 10.41 -6.94
N HIS A 93 -1.14 10.49 -7.97
CA HIS A 93 -0.49 9.36 -8.63
C HIS A 93 0.79 8.87 -7.92
N VAL A 94 0.72 8.70 -6.59
CA VAL A 94 1.81 8.17 -5.76
C VAL A 94 2.07 6.70 -6.12
N PRO A 95 3.34 6.30 -6.37
CA PRO A 95 3.68 4.90 -6.66
C PRO A 95 3.37 3.96 -5.49
N ALA A 96 2.92 2.75 -5.81
CA ALA A 96 2.61 1.72 -4.81
C ALA A 96 3.80 1.40 -3.90
N ALA A 97 5.03 1.43 -4.41
CA ALA A 97 6.23 1.21 -3.62
C ALA A 97 6.40 2.27 -2.51
N ASP A 98 6.06 3.53 -2.80
CA ASP A 98 6.09 4.60 -1.80
C ASP A 98 5.00 4.41 -0.74
N VAL A 99 3.81 3.99 -1.15
CA VAL A 99 2.72 3.67 -0.22
C VAL A 99 3.10 2.49 0.68
N GLN A 100 3.70 1.44 0.13
CA GLN A 100 4.21 0.30 0.90
C GLN A 100 5.27 0.74 1.91
N ARG A 101 6.20 1.62 1.50
CA ARG A 101 7.24 2.19 2.37
C ARG A 101 6.63 3.03 3.49
N LEU A 102 5.65 3.88 3.19
CA LEU A 102 4.91 4.67 4.18
C LEU A 102 4.28 3.77 5.27
N LEU A 103 3.60 2.71 4.83
CA LEU A 103 2.93 1.76 5.74
C LEU A 103 3.93 0.96 6.59
N LYS A 104 5.13 0.72 6.09
CA LYS A 104 6.21 0.05 6.81
C LYS A 104 6.89 0.98 7.81
N GLU A 105 7.25 2.20 7.40
CA GLU A 105 7.97 3.18 8.21
C GLU A 105 7.09 3.84 9.27
N LYS A 106 5.80 3.97 9.01
CA LYS A 106 4.77 4.54 9.89
C LYS A 106 5.15 5.91 10.48
N PRO A 107 5.60 6.88 9.66
CA PRO A 107 5.95 8.19 10.16
C PRO A 107 4.72 8.92 10.72
N LYS A 108 4.94 9.84 11.67
CA LYS A 108 3.88 10.73 12.15
C LYS A 108 3.60 11.80 11.09
N ALA A 109 2.62 11.58 10.23
CA ALA A 109 2.30 12.42 9.06
C ALA A 109 0.82 12.32 8.70
N ILE A 110 0.32 13.26 7.88
CA ILE A 110 -0.99 13.14 7.21
C ILE A 110 -0.92 12.03 6.17
N GLY A 111 0.13 11.99 5.33
CA GLY A 111 0.29 11.01 4.30
C GLY A 111 1.26 11.41 3.20
N LEU A 112 1.03 10.91 1.98
CA LEU A 112 1.85 11.20 0.80
C LEU A 112 1.06 11.99 -0.24
N ALA A 113 1.77 12.79 -1.04
CA ALA A 113 1.22 13.46 -2.20
C ALA A 113 2.18 13.41 -3.39
N ALA A 114 1.65 13.18 -4.59
CA ALA A 114 2.25 13.52 -5.87
C ALA A 114 1.39 14.63 -6.50
N PRO A 115 1.68 15.92 -6.20
CA PRO A 115 0.81 17.03 -6.57
C PRO A 115 0.63 17.18 -8.08
N GLY A 116 -0.55 17.58 -8.50
CA GLY A 116 -0.88 17.67 -9.92
C GLY A 116 -1.06 16.29 -10.57
N MET A 117 -0.61 16.16 -11.80
CA MET A 117 -0.68 14.92 -12.60
C MET A 117 0.63 14.74 -13.36
N PRO A 118 1.74 14.40 -12.68
CA PRO A 118 3.05 14.34 -13.34
C PRO A 118 3.10 13.22 -14.38
N GLN A 119 3.55 13.56 -15.58
CA GLN A 119 3.71 12.61 -16.68
C GLN A 119 4.79 11.58 -16.34
N GLY A 120 4.46 10.30 -16.48
CA GLY A 120 5.31 9.17 -16.11
C GLY A 120 4.98 8.58 -14.74
N SER A 121 4.14 9.24 -13.92
CA SER A 121 3.64 8.62 -12.68
C SER A 121 2.63 7.50 -12.98
N PRO A 122 2.37 6.57 -12.03
CA PRO A 122 1.44 5.47 -12.24
C PRO A 122 0.04 5.93 -12.66
N GLY A 123 -0.46 5.44 -13.79
CA GLY A 123 -1.71 5.87 -14.42
C GLY A 123 -1.56 7.09 -15.35
N MET A 124 -0.37 7.70 -15.38
CA MET A 124 0.00 8.82 -16.23
C MET A 124 1.21 8.47 -17.12
N GLU A 125 1.35 7.20 -17.49
CA GLU A 125 2.44 6.69 -18.32
C GLU A 125 2.46 7.38 -19.69
N THR A 126 3.65 7.75 -20.14
CA THR A 126 3.90 8.45 -21.40
C THR A 126 5.24 8.04 -22.01
N ALA A 127 5.42 8.29 -23.32
CA ALA A 127 6.70 8.08 -23.99
C ALA A 127 7.80 9.07 -23.52
N THR A 128 7.41 10.20 -22.96
CA THR A 128 8.31 11.26 -22.48
C THR A 128 8.02 11.59 -21.03
N PRO A 129 8.39 10.69 -20.08
CA PRO A 129 8.17 10.94 -18.64
C PRO A 129 9.01 12.14 -18.18
N VAL A 130 8.50 12.86 -17.20
CA VAL A 130 9.22 13.95 -16.53
C VAL A 130 9.56 13.54 -15.11
N PRO A 131 10.71 13.95 -14.55
CA PRO A 131 11.02 13.75 -13.15
C PRO A 131 9.95 14.37 -12.26
N TYR A 132 9.54 13.63 -11.21
CA TYR A 132 8.59 14.14 -10.21
C TYR A 132 8.95 13.66 -8.81
N GLU A 133 8.29 14.22 -7.82
CA GLU A 133 8.56 13.92 -6.43
C GLU A 133 7.29 13.41 -5.74
N THR A 134 7.47 12.42 -4.86
CA THR A 134 6.51 12.10 -3.82
C THR A 134 6.89 12.88 -2.56
N LEU A 135 5.93 13.60 -2.00
CA LEU A 135 6.09 14.41 -0.79
C LEU A 135 5.44 13.72 0.41
N LEU A 136 6.11 13.74 1.56
CA LEU A 136 5.49 13.41 2.85
C LEU A 136 4.87 14.69 3.44
N ILE A 137 3.57 14.65 3.67
CA ILE A 137 2.82 15.77 4.25
C ILE A 137 2.73 15.56 5.75
N GLN A 138 3.33 16.48 6.51
CA GLN A 138 3.43 16.40 7.96
C GLN A 138 2.14 16.85 8.63
N ALA A 139 2.00 16.56 9.93
CA ALA A 139 0.80 16.89 10.71
C ALA A 139 0.51 18.41 10.79
N ASP A 140 1.54 19.25 10.68
CA ASP A 140 1.41 20.71 10.61
C ASP A 140 1.08 21.22 9.20
N GLY A 141 0.91 20.32 8.25
CA GLY A 141 0.64 20.60 6.84
C GLY A 141 1.90 20.93 6.03
N SER A 142 3.09 21.04 6.61
CA SER A 142 4.34 21.21 5.86
C SER A 142 4.65 19.95 5.03
N ALA A 143 5.51 20.09 4.02
CA ALA A 143 5.92 18.98 3.18
C ALA A 143 7.42 18.79 3.22
N ARG A 144 7.86 17.53 3.14
CA ARG A 144 9.26 17.17 2.88
C ARG A 144 9.35 16.13 1.77
N LEU A 145 10.48 16.12 1.09
CA LEU A 145 10.73 15.09 0.07
C LEU A 145 10.65 13.70 0.68
N PHE A 146 9.86 12.83 0.05
CA PHE A 146 9.79 11.39 0.39
C PHE A 146 10.55 10.57 -0.64
N ALA A 147 10.27 10.73 -1.94
CA ALA A 147 10.96 10.03 -3.03
C ALA A 147 11.09 10.91 -4.28
N LYS A 148 12.07 10.59 -5.13
CA LYS A 148 12.24 11.14 -6.49
C LYS A 148 12.04 10.01 -7.50
N HIS A 149 11.41 10.32 -8.60
CA HIS A 149 11.08 9.40 -9.69
C HIS A 149 11.52 9.94 -11.04
#